data_7c5ae085c8db1bee023fc2de581a7605
#
_entry.id   7c5ae085c8db1bee023fc2de581a7605
#
_cell.length_a   1.000
_cell.length_b   1.000
_cell.length_c   1.000
_cell.angle_alpha   90.00
_cell.angle_beta   90.00
_cell.angle_gamma   90.00
#
_symmetry.space_group_name_H-M   'P 1'
#
loop_
_entity.id
_entity.type
_entity.pdbx_description
1 polymer ?
#
loop_
_entity_poly.entity_id
_entity_poly.type
_entity_poly.pdbx_seq_one_letter_code
_entity_poly.pdbx_strand_id
1 'polypeptide(L)'
;MVPNFFLKFLSYLSISLLFFSPIVFADFLSVKTKNSILFEGPSSSTKKKFIVTEGYPLKIIVSLKDWKKVEDHLGKISWVQAKNLDRERTVITLKPQSTIYNKSNINEAKLAYIDEFVVLNLISPIVTNGWIKVKSTLEGIEGFMRAEEVWGI
;
A
#
# COMPACT_ATOMS: atom_id res chain seq x y z
N MET A 1 -49.70 32.18 11.59
CA MET A 1 -48.82 31.95 12.73
C MET A 1 -48.30 30.52 12.63
N VAL A 2 -47.14 30.28 12.04
CA VAL A 2 -46.58 28.92 11.84
C VAL A 2 -45.77 28.59 13.09
N PRO A 3 -45.98 27.45 13.76
CA PRO A 3 -45.32 27.16 15.03
C PRO A 3 -43.83 26.94 14.84
N ASN A 4 -43.01 27.65 15.63
CA ASN A 4 -41.54 27.63 15.68
C ASN A 4 -40.90 26.23 15.89
N PHE A 5 -41.70 25.19 15.98
CA PHE A 5 -41.25 23.81 16.15
C PHE A 5 -40.65 23.22 14.86
N PHE A 6 -41.21 23.61 13.71
CA PHE A 6 -40.74 23.11 12.40
C PHE A 6 -39.35 23.66 11.98
N LEU A 7 -39.06 24.92 12.38
CA LEU A 7 -37.76 25.52 12.07
C LEU A 7 -36.61 24.91 12.89
N LYS A 8 -36.88 24.47 14.12
CA LYS A 8 -35.85 23.81 14.96
C LYS A 8 -35.53 22.40 14.49
N PHE A 9 -36.47 21.69 13.85
CA PHE A 9 -36.25 20.34 13.34
C PHE A 9 -35.39 20.35 12.07
N LEU A 10 -35.50 21.38 11.22
CA LEU A 10 -34.63 21.53 10.05
C LEU A 10 -33.17 21.87 10.41
N SER A 11 -32.94 22.55 11.52
CA SER A 11 -31.61 22.94 12.01
C SER A 11 -30.78 21.74 12.48
N TYR A 12 -31.43 20.71 13.05
CA TYR A 12 -30.74 19.49 13.50
C TYR A 12 -30.44 18.49 12.36
N LEU A 13 -31.23 18.56 11.26
CA LEU A 13 -31.00 17.70 10.10
C LEU A 13 -29.80 18.12 9.27
N SER A 14 -29.40 19.40 9.31
CA SER A 14 -28.26 19.94 8.56
C SER A 14 -26.89 19.61 9.18
N ILE A 15 -26.83 19.24 10.46
CA ILE A 15 -25.57 18.97 11.19
C ILE A 15 -25.12 17.51 11.04
N SER A 16 -26.04 16.61 10.68
CA SER A 16 -25.76 15.17 10.58
C SER A 16 -25.05 14.73 9.28
N LEU A 17 -24.89 15.61 8.28
CA LEU A 17 -24.33 15.26 6.97
C LEU A 17 -22.79 15.46 6.85
N LEU A 18 -22.13 15.91 7.91
CA LEU A 18 -20.73 16.39 7.82
C LEU A 18 -19.65 15.36 8.23
N PHE A 19 -19.99 14.11 8.58
CA PHE A 19 -19.02 13.13 9.10
C PHE A 19 -18.89 11.82 8.31
N PHE A 20 -19.32 11.80 7.05
CA PHE A 20 -18.97 10.70 6.18
C PHE A 20 -17.68 11.04 5.42
N SER A 21 -16.55 11.05 6.10
CA SER A 21 -15.25 11.01 5.43
C SER A 21 -15.10 9.61 4.83
N PRO A 22 -15.02 9.44 3.50
CA PRO A 22 -14.72 8.14 2.94
C PRO A 22 -13.34 7.71 3.45
N ILE A 23 -13.25 6.53 4.01
CA ILE A 23 -11.96 5.90 4.32
C ILE A 23 -11.32 5.62 2.97
N VAL A 24 -10.41 6.49 2.55
CA VAL A 24 -9.60 6.27 1.35
C VAL A 24 -8.52 5.28 1.72
N PHE A 25 -8.73 4.02 1.40
CA PHE A 25 -7.63 3.06 1.40
C PHE A 25 -6.62 3.47 0.33
N ALA A 26 -5.36 3.54 0.70
CA ALA A 26 -4.30 3.74 -0.28
C ALA A 26 -4.32 2.56 -1.27
N ASP A 27 -4.48 2.85 -2.56
CA ASP A 27 -4.44 1.81 -3.60
C ASP A 27 -2.98 1.51 -3.93
N PHE A 28 -2.55 0.29 -3.63
CA PHE A 28 -1.22 -0.20 -3.96
C PHE A 28 -1.30 -1.20 -5.09
N LEU A 29 -0.39 -1.06 -6.04
CA LEU A 29 -0.13 -2.05 -7.10
C LEU A 29 1.33 -2.49 -7.01
N SER A 30 1.62 -3.68 -7.52
CA SER A 30 2.99 -4.16 -7.64
C SER A 30 3.47 -4.10 -9.09
N VAL A 31 4.78 -4.02 -9.26
CA VAL A 31 5.43 -4.13 -10.57
C VAL A 31 5.39 -5.59 -11.02
N LYS A 32 4.80 -5.89 -12.18
CA LYS A 32 4.70 -7.26 -12.73
C LYS A 32 5.81 -7.65 -13.68
N THR A 33 6.58 -6.69 -14.16
CA THR A 33 7.66 -6.93 -15.11
C THR A 33 9.01 -7.03 -14.39
N LYS A 34 9.91 -7.87 -14.86
CA LYS A 34 11.24 -8.05 -14.28
C LYS A 34 11.95 -6.73 -13.97
N ASN A 35 11.81 -5.75 -14.87
CA ASN A 35 12.30 -4.38 -14.68
C ASN A 35 11.26 -3.40 -15.23
N SER A 36 10.97 -2.34 -14.49
CA SER A 36 10.11 -1.26 -14.92
C SER A 36 10.78 0.09 -14.69
N ILE A 37 10.62 1.00 -15.63
CA ILE A 37 11.19 2.35 -15.54
C ILE A 37 10.14 3.28 -14.95
N LEU A 38 10.55 4.05 -13.95
CA LEU A 38 9.80 5.17 -13.40
C LEU A 38 10.28 6.46 -14.08
N PHE A 39 9.31 7.28 -14.53
CA PHE A 39 9.55 8.48 -15.32
C PHE A 39 9.17 9.75 -14.54
N GLU A 40 9.65 10.89 -15.00
CA GLU A 40 9.29 12.20 -14.43
C GLU A 40 7.87 12.64 -14.78
N GLY A 41 7.36 12.23 -15.95
CA GLY A 41 6.02 12.56 -16.45
C GLY A 41 5.34 11.37 -17.13
N PRO A 42 4.04 11.51 -17.51
CA PRO A 42 3.25 10.44 -18.12
C PRO A 42 3.57 10.24 -19.61
N SER A 43 4.86 10.10 -19.95
CA SER A 43 5.35 9.83 -21.29
C SER A 43 6.71 9.15 -21.23
N SER A 44 6.98 8.21 -22.13
CA SER A 44 8.28 7.55 -22.28
C SER A 44 9.38 8.47 -22.81
N SER A 45 9.04 9.65 -23.34
CA SER A 45 9.98 10.68 -23.76
C SER A 45 10.47 11.55 -22.60
N THR A 46 9.84 11.47 -21.43
CA THR A 46 10.27 12.22 -20.25
C THR A 46 11.47 11.55 -19.59
N LYS A 47 12.14 12.28 -18.70
CA LYS A 47 13.35 11.80 -18.02
C LYS A 47 13.05 10.50 -17.24
N LYS A 48 13.90 9.50 -17.44
CA LYS A 48 13.92 8.27 -16.64
C LYS A 48 14.52 8.58 -15.27
N LYS A 49 13.82 8.22 -14.19
CA LYS A 49 14.25 8.50 -12.80
C LYS A 49 14.86 7.28 -12.14
N PHE A 50 14.15 6.16 -12.17
CA PHE A 50 14.54 4.93 -11.46
C PHE A 50 14.13 3.71 -12.26
N ILE A 51 14.77 2.58 -11.95
CA ILE A 51 14.35 1.24 -12.36
C ILE A 51 13.92 0.52 -11.08
N VAL A 52 12.76 -0.13 -11.15
CA VAL A 52 12.21 -0.98 -10.09
C VAL A 52 12.01 -2.39 -10.62
N THR A 53 12.15 -3.36 -9.74
CA THR A 53 12.07 -4.78 -10.08
C THR A 53 10.66 -5.35 -9.87
N GLU A 54 10.45 -6.55 -10.36
CA GLU A 54 9.22 -7.30 -10.16
C GLU A 54 8.83 -7.39 -8.67
N GLY A 55 7.55 -7.28 -8.41
CA GLY A 55 6.98 -7.29 -7.07
C GLY A 55 7.10 -5.97 -6.31
N TYR A 56 7.87 -4.99 -6.77
CA TYR A 56 8.02 -3.73 -6.04
C TYR A 56 6.68 -3.03 -5.83
N PRO A 57 6.27 -2.75 -4.57
CA PRO A 57 5.01 -2.07 -4.29
C PRO A 57 5.08 -0.60 -4.65
N LEU A 58 3.99 -0.06 -5.18
CA LEU A 58 3.85 1.35 -5.55
C LEU A 58 2.47 1.84 -5.10
N LYS A 59 2.43 2.94 -4.35
CA LYS A 59 1.20 3.61 -3.96
C LYS A 59 0.68 4.44 -5.11
N ILE A 60 -0.56 4.24 -5.51
CA ILE A 60 -1.19 4.96 -6.61
C ILE A 60 -1.71 6.31 -6.11
N ILE A 61 -1.26 7.39 -6.75
CA ILE A 61 -1.71 8.76 -6.48
C ILE A 61 -2.72 9.22 -7.53
N VAL A 62 -2.40 8.98 -8.81
CA VAL A 62 -3.27 9.35 -9.95
C VAL A 62 -3.31 8.21 -10.94
N SER A 63 -4.51 7.90 -11.44
CA SER A 63 -4.73 6.88 -12.46
C SER A 63 -5.15 7.53 -13.76
N LEU A 64 -4.29 7.46 -14.77
CA LEU A 64 -4.63 7.71 -16.17
C LEU A 64 -4.79 6.35 -16.87
N LYS A 65 -5.31 6.37 -18.11
CA LYS A 65 -5.52 5.15 -18.91
C LYS A 65 -4.23 4.33 -19.04
N ASP A 66 -3.15 4.95 -19.52
CA ASP A 66 -1.91 4.26 -19.89
C ASP A 66 -0.78 4.51 -18.87
N TRP A 67 -0.98 5.42 -17.92
CA TRP A 67 0.02 5.85 -16.95
C TRP A 67 -0.56 5.95 -15.54
N LYS A 68 0.27 5.65 -14.53
CA LYS A 68 -0.03 5.85 -13.12
C LYS A 68 1.00 6.79 -12.51
N LYS A 69 0.53 7.81 -11.78
CA LYS A 69 1.39 8.58 -10.87
C LYS A 69 1.48 7.81 -9.56
N VAL A 70 2.70 7.58 -9.12
CA VAL A 70 2.99 6.69 -8.00
C VAL A 70 3.94 7.32 -7.01
N GLU A 71 3.88 6.85 -5.78
CA GLU A 71 4.81 7.13 -4.70
C GLU A 71 5.54 5.83 -4.32
N ASP A 72 6.85 5.88 -4.14
CA ASP A 72 7.68 4.78 -3.66
C ASP A 72 7.83 4.81 -2.12
N HIS A 73 8.50 3.79 -1.55
CA HIS A 73 8.72 3.66 -0.11
C HIS A 73 9.59 4.78 0.49
N LEU A 74 10.26 5.59 -0.33
CA LEU A 74 11.02 6.78 0.08
C LEU A 74 10.21 8.09 -0.07
N GLY A 75 8.91 8.00 -0.43
CA GLY A 75 8.05 9.15 -0.68
C GLY A 75 8.33 9.87 -2.01
N LYS A 76 9.10 9.26 -2.92
CA LYS A 76 9.42 9.88 -4.21
C LYS A 76 8.29 9.66 -5.20
N ILE A 77 7.88 10.74 -5.86
CA ILE A 77 6.82 10.75 -6.85
C ILE A 77 7.38 10.53 -8.25
N SER A 78 6.74 9.63 -9.00
CA SER A 78 7.12 9.28 -10.37
C SER A 78 5.90 8.81 -11.17
N TRP A 79 6.12 8.50 -12.45
CA TRP A 79 5.12 7.94 -13.35
C TRP A 79 5.57 6.59 -13.87
N VAL A 80 4.66 5.65 -14.00
CA VAL A 80 4.90 4.32 -14.54
C VAL A 80 3.81 3.96 -15.55
N GLN A 81 4.16 3.16 -16.56
CA GLN A 81 3.18 2.64 -17.50
C GLN A 81 2.22 1.67 -16.79
N ALA A 82 0.92 1.87 -16.95
CA ALA A 82 -0.10 1.06 -16.29
C ALA A 82 0.01 -0.45 -16.62
N LYS A 83 0.43 -0.77 -17.86
CA LYS A 83 0.65 -2.17 -18.31
C LYS A 83 1.73 -2.93 -17.53
N ASN A 84 2.63 -2.22 -16.84
CA ASN A 84 3.73 -2.81 -16.07
C ASN A 84 3.32 -3.11 -14.61
N LEU A 85 2.08 -2.84 -14.24
CA LEU A 85 1.57 -3.03 -12.88
C LEU A 85 0.57 -4.18 -12.81
N ASP A 86 0.50 -4.79 -11.63
CA ASP A 86 -0.46 -5.84 -11.27
C ASP A 86 -1.17 -5.49 -9.95
N ARG A 87 -2.28 -6.18 -9.69
CA ARG A 87 -3.05 -6.09 -8.44
C ARG A 87 -2.55 -7.03 -7.35
N GLU A 88 -1.58 -7.89 -7.65
CA GLU A 88 -0.93 -8.69 -6.63
C GLU A 88 -0.36 -7.78 -5.55
N ARG A 89 -0.73 -8.03 -4.30
CA ARG A 89 -0.31 -7.18 -3.19
C ARG A 89 1.03 -7.66 -2.65
N THR A 90 1.95 -6.74 -2.58
CA THR A 90 3.28 -6.95 -2.02
C THR A 90 3.59 -5.86 -1.00
N VAL A 91 4.58 -6.14 -0.17
CA VAL A 91 5.18 -5.18 0.76
C VAL A 91 6.69 -5.22 0.62
N ILE A 92 7.35 -4.14 1.02
CA ILE A 92 8.82 -4.08 1.09
C ILE A 92 9.24 -3.84 2.54
N THR A 93 10.22 -4.57 3.01
CA THR A 93 10.78 -4.41 4.36
C THR A 93 11.54 -3.10 4.49
N LEU A 94 11.40 -2.43 5.63
CA LEU A 94 12.00 -1.11 5.91
C LEU A 94 13.15 -1.16 6.92
N LYS A 95 13.34 -2.31 7.56
CA LYS A 95 14.34 -2.47 8.62
C LYS A 95 15.21 -3.70 8.37
N PRO A 96 16.50 -3.65 8.70
CA PRO A 96 17.32 -4.83 8.70
C PRO A 96 16.81 -5.81 9.78
N GLN A 97 16.91 -7.11 9.49
CA GLN A 97 16.49 -8.19 10.39
C GLN A 97 15.00 -8.17 10.78
N SER A 98 14.13 -7.69 9.86
CA SER A 98 12.69 -7.88 10.02
C SER A 98 12.37 -9.36 10.16
N THR A 99 11.41 -9.71 11.02
CA THR A 99 11.23 -11.13 11.40
C THR A 99 9.86 -11.66 10.95
N ILE A 100 9.85 -12.83 10.31
CA ILE A 100 8.63 -13.61 10.06
C ILE A 100 8.45 -14.58 11.24
N TYR A 101 7.29 -14.51 11.90
CA TYR A 101 6.90 -15.37 13.02
C TYR A 101 5.85 -16.39 12.61
N ASN A 102 5.81 -17.52 13.30
CA ASN A 102 4.79 -18.56 13.06
C ASN A 102 3.36 -18.10 13.39
N LYS A 103 3.22 -17.21 14.37
CA LYS A 103 1.93 -16.56 14.73
C LYS A 103 2.15 -15.07 14.99
N SER A 104 1.06 -14.34 15.11
CA SER A 104 1.03 -12.89 15.38
C SER A 104 1.42 -12.56 16.85
N ASN A 105 2.57 -13.04 17.30
CA ASN A 105 3.10 -12.83 18.65
C ASN A 105 4.64 -12.89 18.61
N ILE A 106 5.32 -11.93 19.26
CA ILE A 106 6.78 -11.82 19.31
C ILE A 106 7.48 -12.96 20.10
N ASN A 107 6.73 -13.67 20.96
CA ASN A 107 7.22 -14.81 21.74
C ASN A 107 7.11 -16.14 20.99
N GLU A 108 6.50 -16.15 19.80
CA GLU A 108 6.38 -17.34 18.96
C GLU A 108 7.67 -17.65 18.19
N ALA A 109 7.73 -18.85 17.62
CA ALA A 109 8.87 -19.28 16.82
C ALA A 109 9.13 -18.31 15.66
N LYS A 110 10.36 -17.87 15.53
CA LYS A 110 10.87 -17.07 14.41
C LYS A 110 11.16 -18.02 13.26
N LEU A 111 10.49 -17.81 12.13
CA LEU A 111 10.64 -18.65 10.95
C LEU A 111 11.77 -18.18 10.03
N ALA A 112 11.93 -16.86 9.90
CA ALA A 112 12.97 -16.25 9.08
C ALA A 112 13.32 -14.85 9.55
N TYR A 113 14.55 -14.43 9.27
CA TYR A 113 14.99 -13.04 9.30
C TYR A 113 15.11 -12.52 7.89
N ILE A 114 14.54 -11.35 7.64
CA ILE A 114 14.47 -10.71 6.33
C ILE A 114 15.25 -9.41 6.40
N ASP A 115 16.14 -9.19 5.45
CA ASP A 115 16.88 -7.93 5.33
C ASP A 115 15.98 -6.78 4.91
N GLU A 116 16.50 -5.55 4.97
CA GLU A 116 15.79 -4.38 4.47
C GLU A 116 15.65 -4.41 2.93
N PHE A 117 14.60 -3.79 2.43
CA PHE A 117 14.26 -3.67 0.99
C PHE A 117 13.99 -4.98 0.27
N VAL A 118 13.62 -6.02 1.01
CA VAL A 118 13.15 -7.28 0.44
C VAL A 118 11.65 -7.23 0.19
N VAL A 119 11.23 -7.65 -1.00
CA VAL A 119 9.83 -7.74 -1.38
C VAL A 119 9.25 -9.06 -0.89
N LEU A 120 8.07 -8.97 -0.24
CA LEU A 120 7.29 -10.11 0.24
C LEU A 120 5.86 -10.02 -0.31
N ASN A 121 5.25 -11.16 -0.58
CA ASN A 121 3.83 -11.22 -0.93
C ASN A 121 2.98 -10.92 0.32
N LEU A 122 2.03 -10.00 0.20
CA LEU A 122 1.06 -9.68 1.24
C LEU A 122 -0.16 -10.61 1.08
N ILE A 123 -0.28 -11.59 1.96
CA ILE A 123 -1.36 -12.59 1.88
C ILE A 123 -2.71 -11.99 2.26
N SER A 124 -2.73 -11.05 3.20
CA SER A 124 -3.92 -10.30 3.58
C SER A 124 -3.57 -8.83 3.82
N PRO A 125 -4.30 -7.90 3.21
CA PRO A 125 -4.10 -6.46 3.45
C PRO A 125 -4.67 -5.99 4.80
N ILE A 126 -5.29 -6.90 5.56
CA ILE A 126 -5.91 -6.57 6.85
C ILE A 126 -4.84 -6.60 7.94
N VAL A 127 -4.59 -5.45 8.54
CA VAL A 127 -3.73 -5.33 9.72
C VAL A 127 -4.54 -5.70 10.96
N THR A 128 -4.10 -6.74 11.68
CA THR A 128 -4.75 -7.17 12.91
C THR A 128 -3.79 -7.00 14.09
N ASN A 129 -4.13 -6.10 15.03
CA ASN A 129 -3.29 -5.81 16.21
C ASN A 129 -1.82 -5.47 15.86
N GLY A 130 -1.60 -4.78 14.72
CA GLY A 130 -0.28 -4.41 14.23
C GLY A 130 0.50 -5.53 13.54
N TRP A 131 -0.18 -6.62 13.14
CA TRP A 131 0.39 -7.74 12.40
C TRP A 131 -0.23 -7.87 11.02
N ILE A 132 0.60 -8.31 10.07
CA ILE A 132 0.21 -8.69 8.71
C ILE A 132 0.67 -10.11 8.44
N LYS A 133 0.03 -10.77 7.47
CA LYS A 133 0.43 -12.09 6.99
C LYS A 133 1.16 -11.94 5.67
N VAL A 134 2.38 -12.47 5.60
CA VAL A 134 3.27 -12.35 4.45
C VAL A 134 3.82 -13.71 4.02
N LYS A 135 4.33 -13.76 2.79
CA LYS A 135 5.04 -14.93 2.27
C LYS A 135 6.31 -14.49 1.55
N SER A 136 7.44 -15.11 1.89
CA SER A 136 8.68 -14.96 1.16
C SER A 136 8.54 -15.54 -0.25
N THR A 137 8.88 -14.75 -1.26
CA THR A 137 8.83 -15.18 -2.67
C THR A 137 9.91 -16.19 -3.02
N LEU A 138 11.07 -16.11 -2.34
CA LEU A 138 12.23 -16.96 -2.63
C LEU A 138 12.17 -18.31 -1.90
N GLU A 139 11.81 -18.30 -0.62
CA GLU A 139 11.88 -19.48 0.23
C GLU A 139 10.51 -20.11 0.48
N GLY A 140 9.42 -19.44 0.07
CA GLY A 140 8.06 -19.91 0.28
C GLY A 140 7.60 -19.88 1.75
N ILE A 141 8.41 -19.32 2.67
CA ILE A 141 8.08 -19.20 4.08
C ILE A 141 6.89 -18.24 4.25
N GLU A 142 5.85 -18.73 4.90
CA GLU A 142 4.63 -17.96 5.19
C GLU A 142 4.48 -17.78 6.70
N GLY A 143 4.14 -16.58 7.13
CA GLY A 143 3.96 -16.27 8.54
C GLY A 143 3.53 -14.83 8.78
N PHE A 144 3.77 -14.35 9.99
CA PHE A 144 3.33 -13.06 10.48
C PHE A 144 4.53 -12.12 10.69
N MET A 145 4.35 -10.86 10.29
CA MET A 145 5.33 -9.79 10.45
C MET A 145 4.67 -8.56 11.06
N ARG A 146 5.42 -7.73 11.76
CA ARG A 146 4.92 -6.44 12.26
C ARG A 146 4.65 -5.50 11.09
N ALA A 147 3.47 -4.90 11.08
CA ALA A 147 3.06 -3.96 10.04
C ALA A 147 3.99 -2.73 9.95
N GLU A 148 4.56 -2.32 11.07
CA GLU A 148 5.52 -1.20 11.16
C GLU A 148 6.90 -1.49 10.57
N GLU A 149 7.19 -2.73 10.20
CA GLU A 149 8.46 -3.13 9.58
C GLU A 149 8.41 -3.11 8.06
N VAL A 150 7.24 -2.81 7.49
CA VAL A 150 7.05 -2.85 6.03
C VAL A 150 6.33 -1.61 5.50
N TRP A 151 6.44 -1.41 4.21
CA TRP A 151 5.67 -0.44 3.43
C TRP A 151 4.93 -1.15 2.29
N GLY A 152 3.69 -0.68 1.97
CA GLY A 152 2.86 -1.29 0.92
C GLY A 152 1.53 -1.88 1.41
N ILE A 153 1.12 -1.51 2.64
CA ILE A 153 -0.13 -1.98 3.27
C ILE A 153 -1.30 -1.11 2.86
#